data_7bf24446a291d118915bb5bc755a272f
#
_entry.id   7bf24446a291d118915bb5bc755a272f
#
_cell.length_a   1.000
_cell.length_b   1.000
_cell.length_c   1.000
_cell.angle_alpha   90.00
_cell.angle_beta   90.00
_cell.angle_gamma   90.00
#
_symmetry.space_group_name_H-M   'P 1'
#
loop_
_entity.id
_entity.type
_entity.pdbx_description
1 polymer ?
#
loop_
_entity_poly.entity_id
_entity_poly.type
_entity_poly.pdbx_seq_one_letter_code
_entity_poly.pdbx_strand_id
1 'polypeptide(L)'
;MKLARTRSAVAAAGTVLVALALVTACNRESTSSDGSGSGDKPAIGIDLPRSDSDFWNSYADYLKKDVKADGINALPLSNSQNDVTKLVANVQVFQNTGAKAVVMAPQDTGAIASTLETLASKKIPVVSVDTRPDKGDVYMVVRADNKAYGTKACEFLGKQLGGTGKVAELQGALDSINGRDRSEAFAACMKEKFPKIKVFELPTDWKGDVASAKLQSLLAQHPDLNGIYMQAGGVFLQPTLALLEQKGLLKPAGQKGHISIISNDGIPQEFDAIRKGRIDATVSQPADLYAKYALFYAQAAADGKTFKAGPTDHDSTIIKIPNGFEDQLPAPLVTKANVEDKTLWGNTVGQ
;
A
#
# COMPACT_ATOMS: atom_id res chain seq x y z
N MET A 1 50.11 46.06 -32.97
CA MET A 1 50.47 47.31 -32.22
C MET A 1 50.51 46.89 -30.78
N LYS A 2 51.69 46.64 -30.25
CA LYS A 2 52.53 47.47 -29.39
C LYS A 2 51.87 47.80 -28.06
N LEU A 3 52.41 47.16 -27.06
CA LEU A 3 53.28 47.66 -25.93
C LEU A 3 52.42 48.04 -24.70
N ALA A 4 52.75 47.88 -23.41
CA ALA A 4 53.99 47.45 -22.69
C ALA A 4 53.56 47.28 -21.21
N ARG A 5 54.07 46.26 -20.55
CA ARG A 5 54.93 46.24 -19.34
C ARG A 5 54.88 47.46 -18.38
N THR A 6 54.66 47.18 -17.10
CA THR A 6 55.67 47.50 -16.08
C THR A 6 55.56 46.70 -14.83
N ARG A 7 56.65 46.20 -14.31
CA ARG A 7 56.93 45.57 -13.03
C ARG A 7 57.18 46.64 -11.95
N SER A 8 56.87 46.33 -10.71
CA SER A 8 57.73 46.75 -9.61
C SER A 8 57.51 45.82 -8.41
N ALA A 9 58.59 45.21 -7.96
CA ALA A 9 58.77 44.48 -6.73
C ALA A 9 59.31 45.44 -5.67
N VAL A 10 58.88 45.29 -4.44
CA VAL A 10 59.65 45.74 -3.24
C VAL A 10 59.49 44.68 -2.15
N ALA A 11 60.66 44.21 -1.70
CA ALA A 11 60.87 43.34 -0.55
C ALA A 11 61.22 44.16 0.68
N ALA A 12 60.85 43.67 1.86
CA ALA A 12 61.57 43.88 3.15
C ALA A 12 60.82 43.02 4.19
N ALA A 13 61.39 41.99 4.72
CA ALA A 13 62.32 41.77 5.80
C ALA A 13 61.79 42.05 7.22
N GLY A 14 61.62 40.93 7.98
CA GLY A 14 62.11 40.87 9.36
C GLY A 14 61.09 41.05 10.48
N THR A 15 60.77 40.06 11.23
CA THR A 15 61.30 39.84 12.60
C THR A 15 60.67 38.61 13.25
N VAL A 16 61.51 37.70 13.69
CA VAL A 16 61.18 36.52 14.54
C VAL A 16 61.03 37.02 15.97
N LEU A 17 59.94 36.65 16.61
CA LEU A 17 59.77 36.68 18.06
C LEU A 17 59.28 35.34 18.56
N VAL A 18 60.21 34.59 19.16
CA VAL A 18 59.93 33.37 19.94
C VAL A 18 59.37 33.77 21.28
N ALA A 19 58.15 33.35 21.59
CA ALA A 19 57.60 33.41 22.93
C ALA A 19 57.34 31.98 23.41
N LEU A 20 58.16 31.50 24.33
CA LEU A 20 57.87 30.32 25.17
C LEU A 20 56.65 30.63 26.03
N ALA A 21 55.63 29.83 25.93
CA ALA A 21 54.53 29.81 26.91
C ALA A 21 54.46 28.43 27.55
N LEU A 22 54.54 28.44 28.83
CA LEU A 22 54.53 27.36 29.81
C LEU A 22 53.29 26.43 29.68
N VAL A 23 53.54 25.16 29.70
CA VAL A 23 52.52 24.10 29.84
C VAL A 23 52.08 24.07 31.30
N THR A 24 50.88 24.56 31.57
CA THR A 24 50.13 24.26 32.80
C THR A 24 49.19 23.11 32.51
N ALA A 25 49.57 21.94 33.00
CA ALA A 25 48.72 20.76 33.04
C ALA A 25 47.57 21.02 34.04
N CYS A 26 46.40 21.34 33.58
CA CYS A 26 45.18 21.18 34.35
C CYS A 26 44.68 19.74 34.23
N ASN A 27 44.88 19.01 35.31
CA ASN A 27 44.25 17.76 35.59
C ASN A 27 42.73 17.99 35.64
N ARG A 28 42.03 17.60 34.55
CA ARG A 28 40.57 17.65 34.49
C ARG A 28 40.08 16.26 34.79
N GLU A 29 39.63 16.07 36.02
CA GLU A 29 38.88 14.86 36.38
C GLU A 29 37.80 14.62 35.31
N SER A 30 37.87 13.46 34.67
CA SER A 30 36.81 12.94 33.81
C SER A 30 35.64 12.59 34.70
N THR A 31 34.75 13.53 34.93
CA THR A 31 33.36 13.18 35.27
C THR A 31 32.78 12.46 34.09
N SER A 32 32.64 11.15 34.22
CA SER A 32 31.79 10.34 33.39
C SER A 32 30.35 10.91 33.50
N SER A 33 30.02 11.84 32.62
CA SER A 33 28.63 12.14 32.34
C SER A 33 28.08 10.88 31.64
N ASP A 34 27.25 10.15 32.32
CA ASP A 34 26.28 9.27 31.70
C ASP A 34 25.55 10.10 30.64
N GLY A 35 26.07 10.06 29.44
CA GLY A 35 25.40 10.53 28.25
C GLY A 35 24.27 9.58 27.99
N SER A 36 23.06 9.95 28.40
CA SER A 36 21.86 9.44 27.74
C SER A 36 22.05 9.66 26.25
N GLY A 37 22.48 8.63 25.56
CA GLY A 37 22.59 8.64 24.10
C GLY A 37 21.18 8.85 23.55
N SER A 38 20.86 10.07 23.18
CA SER A 38 19.86 10.35 22.16
C SER A 38 20.41 9.73 20.87
N GLY A 39 20.38 8.40 20.76
CA GLY A 39 20.66 7.71 19.51
C GLY A 39 19.62 8.20 18.50
N ASP A 40 20.09 8.81 17.42
CA ASP A 40 19.19 9.18 16.32
C ASP A 40 18.36 7.98 15.94
N LYS A 41 17.03 8.14 15.94
CA LYS A 41 16.11 7.07 15.53
C LYS A 41 16.50 6.58 14.13
N PRO A 42 16.45 5.29 13.85
CA PRO A 42 16.83 4.75 12.55
C PRO A 42 16.00 5.38 11.43
N ALA A 43 16.64 5.79 10.35
CA ALA A 43 15.97 6.37 9.20
C ALA A 43 15.20 5.31 8.41
N ILE A 44 13.92 5.56 8.13
CA ILE A 44 13.03 4.67 7.38
C ILE A 44 12.73 5.27 6.01
N GLY A 45 13.06 4.54 4.94
CA GLY A 45 12.65 4.88 3.57
C GLY A 45 11.21 4.42 3.32
N ILE A 46 10.35 5.28 2.76
CA ILE A 46 8.94 4.95 2.52
C ILE A 46 8.55 5.34 1.11
N ASP A 47 8.14 4.35 0.30
CA ASP A 47 7.61 4.57 -1.04
C ASP A 47 6.09 4.33 -1.07
N LEU A 48 5.35 5.31 -1.59
CA LEU A 48 3.93 5.21 -1.87
C LEU A 48 3.73 4.65 -3.28
N PRO A 49 2.84 3.66 -3.50
CA PRO A 49 2.74 3.01 -4.80
C PRO A 49 2.09 3.89 -5.87
N ARG A 50 1.11 4.71 -5.51
CA ARG A 50 0.35 5.56 -6.42
C ARG A 50 -0.46 6.63 -5.69
N SER A 51 -0.99 7.62 -6.44
CA SER A 51 -1.82 8.70 -5.91
C SER A 51 -3.15 8.90 -6.67
N ASP A 52 -3.49 7.98 -7.59
CA ASP A 52 -4.71 7.98 -8.37
C ASP A 52 -5.74 6.95 -7.87
N SER A 53 -5.68 6.60 -6.59
CA SER A 53 -6.57 5.69 -5.90
C SER A 53 -6.95 6.26 -4.54
N ASP A 54 -8.25 6.34 -4.26
CA ASP A 54 -8.76 6.85 -2.98
C ASP A 54 -8.31 6.00 -1.79
N PHE A 55 -8.12 4.69 -1.99
CA PHE A 55 -7.54 3.81 -0.97
C PHE A 55 -6.09 4.22 -0.64
N TRP A 56 -5.23 4.37 -1.65
CA TRP A 56 -3.83 4.70 -1.44
C TRP A 56 -3.62 6.13 -0.95
N ASN A 57 -4.51 7.06 -1.31
CA ASN A 57 -4.51 8.41 -0.75
C ASN A 57 -4.84 8.38 0.75
N SER A 58 -5.85 7.60 1.15
CA SER A 58 -6.18 7.41 2.58
C SER A 58 -5.04 6.75 3.36
N TYR A 59 -4.42 5.70 2.80
CA TYR A 59 -3.22 5.08 3.38
C TYR A 59 -2.09 6.11 3.60
N ALA A 60 -1.82 6.94 2.58
CA ALA A 60 -0.77 7.95 2.66
C ALA A 60 -1.06 9.02 3.75
N ASP A 61 -2.32 9.35 3.97
CA ASP A 61 -2.71 10.32 5.00
C ASP A 61 -2.59 9.72 6.41
N TYR A 62 -3.02 8.46 6.62
CA TYR A 62 -2.77 7.73 7.87
C TYR A 62 -1.27 7.61 8.14
N LEU A 63 -0.50 7.21 7.15
CA LEU A 63 0.95 7.05 7.27
C LEU A 63 1.64 8.36 7.68
N LYS A 64 1.30 9.49 7.08
CA LYS A 64 1.84 10.82 7.46
C LYS A 64 1.44 11.20 8.89
N LYS A 65 0.19 10.92 9.29
CA LYS A 65 -0.32 11.15 10.65
C LYS A 65 0.48 10.32 11.66
N ASP A 66 0.68 9.03 11.39
CA ASP A 66 1.37 8.09 12.29
C ASP A 66 2.87 8.38 12.35
N VAL A 67 3.53 8.70 11.23
CA VAL A 67 4.93 9.16 11.21
C VAL A 67 5.14 10.33 12.17
N LYS A 68 4.21 11.30 12.17
CA LYS A 68 4.27 12.47 13.04
C LYS A 68 3.94 12.09 14.49
N ALA A 69 2.91 11.30 14.74
CA ALA A 69 2.45 10.92 16.07
C ALA A 69 3.49 10.10 16.84
N ASP A 70 4.13 9.13 16.17
CA ASP A 70 5.10 8.22 16.76
C ASP A 70 6.54 8.76 16.68
N GLY A 71 6.71 9.93 16.05
CA GLY A 71 8.02 10.55 15.85
C GLY A 71 8.98 9.65 15.09
N ILE A 72 8.51 8.98 14.03
CA ILE A 72 9.32 8.14 13.15
C ILE A 72 10.29 9.03 12.38
N ASN A 73 11.55 8.63 12.31
CA ASN A 73 12.54 9.27 11.45
C ASN A 73 12.37 8.79 10.00
N ALA A 74 11.35 9.30 9.32
CA ALA A 74 11.09 8.97 7.93
C ALA A 74 11.93 9.86 7.01
N LEU A 75 12.59 9.25 6.01
CA LEU A 75 13.16 9.97 4.88
C LEU A 75 12.03 10.65 4.09
N PRO A 76 12.34 11.66 3.24
CA PRO A 76 11.31 12.22 2.36
C PRO A 76 10.55 11.12 1.62
N LEU A 77 9.22 11.14 1.72
CA LEU A 77 8.37 10.15 1.08
C LEU A 77 8.52 10.23 -0.43
N SER A 78 8.64 9.08 -1.08
CA SER A 78 8.60 8.96 -2.53
C SER A 78 7.28 8.35 -3.02
N ASN A 79 7.04 8.39 -4.32
CA ASN A 79 5.88 7.78 -4.96
C ASN A 79 6.29 7.17 -6.29
N SER A 80 6.18 5.86 -6.39
CA SER A 80 6.55 5.12 -7.61
C SER A 80 5.51 5.20 -8.73
N GLN A 81 4.32 5.74 -8.45
CA GLN A 81 3.26 5.93 -9.47
C GLN A 81 2.91 4.64 -10.24
N ASN A 82 2.88 3.53 -9.55
CA ASN A 82 2.60 2.20 -10.11
C ASN A 82 3.62 1.74 -11.17
N ASP A 83 4.84 2.27 -11.10
CA ASP A 83 5.95 1.99 -12.01
C ASP A 83 7.12 1.36 -11.25
N VAL A 84 7.45 0.11 -11.60
CA VAL A 84 8.52 -0.65 -10.92
C VAL A 84 9.90 0.01 -11.11
N THR A 85 10.14 0.66 -12.24
CA THR A 85 11.43 1.35 -12.51
C THR A 85 11.60 2.54 -11.56
N LYS A 86 10.52 3.30 -11.34
CA LYS A 86 10.53 4.38 -10.36
C LYS A 86 10.70 3.87 -8.94
N LEU A 87 10.03 2.76 -8.59
CA LEU A 87 10.20 2.13 -7.28
C LEU A 87 11.66 1.75 -7.04
N VAL A 88 12.30 1.10 -8.02
CA VAL A 88 13.73 0.74 -7.93
C VAL A 88 14.61 1.98 -7.73
N ALA A 89 14.36 3.05 -8.49
CA ALA A 89 15.11 4.31 -8.37
C ALA A 89 14.92 4.95 -6.97
N ASN A 90 13.68 4.98 -6.46
CA ASN A 90 13.36 5.50 -5.12
C ASN A 90 14.06 4.69 -4.02
N VAL A 91 14.07 3.37 -4.13
CA VAL A 91 14.79 2.48 -3.21
C VAL A 91 16.30 2.74 -3.23
N GLN A 92 16.90 3.00 -4.40
CA GLN A 92 18.31 3.37 -4.49
C GLN A 92 18.60 4.69 -3.76
N VAL A 93 17.70 5.67 -3.87
CA VAL A 93 17.83 6.93 -3.10
C VAL A 93 17.79 6.64 -1.60
N PHE A 94 16.86 5.81 -1.12
CA PHE A 94 16.79 5.44 0.30
C PHE A 94 18.08 4.76 0.79
N GLN A 95 18.62 3.82 0.01
CA GLN A 95 19.91 3.17 0.31
C GLN A 95 21.04 4.20 0.46
N ASN A 96 21.15 5.12 -0.49
CA ASN A 96 22.21 6.14 -0.52
C ASN A 96 22.06 7.17 0.60
N THR A 97 20.82 7.40 1.07
CA THR A 97 20.51 8.33 2.17
C THR A 97 20.62 7.66 3.55
N GLY A 98 20.94 6.36 3.61
CA GLY A 98 21.22 5.65 4.85
C GLY A 98 20.00 5.04 5.54
N ALA A 99 18.94 4.71 4.78
CA ALA A 99 17.79 4.00 5.32
C ALA A 99 18.20 2.70 6.04
N LYS A 100 17.62 2.46 7.21
CA LYS A 100 17.82 1.25 8.03
C LYS A 100 16.73 0.22 7.80
N ALA A 101 15.61 0.62 7.25
CA ALA A 101 14.55 -0.24 6.73
C ALA A 101 13.82 0.48 5.60
N VAL A 102 13.11 -0.27 4.77
CA VAL A 102 12.30 0.27 3.67
C VAL A 102 10.88 -0.26 3.77
N VAL A 103 9.90 0.64 3.64
CA VAL A 103 8.48 0.34 3.46
C VAL A 103 8.12 0.59 2.00
N MET A 104 7.51 -0.38 1.33
CA MET A 104 7.06 -0.25 -0.04
C MET A 104 5.87 -1.16 -0.35
N ALA A 105 5.16 -0.88 -1.43
CA ALA A 105 4.04 -1.68 -1.93
C ALA A 105 4.24 -1.98 -3.43
N PRO A 106 5.09 -2.95 -3.81
CA PRO A 106 5.40 -3.24 -5.20
C PRO A 106 4.16 -3.77 -5.94
N GLN A 107 3.73 -3.08 -6.98
CA GLN A 107 2.54 -3.46 -7.74
C GLN A 107 2.82 -4.64 -8.68
N ASP A 108 3.99 -4.69 -9.31
CA ASP A 108 4.52 -5.89 -9.96
C ASP A 108 5.32 -6.71 -8.94
N THR A 109 4.70 -7.80 -8.47
CA THR A 109 5.24 -8.61 -7.38
C THR A 109 6.35 -9.56 -7.80
N GLY A 110 6.50 -9.80 -9.11
CA GLY A 110 7.61 -10.57 -9.68
C GLY A 110 8.84 -9.73 -9.96
N ALA A 111 8.65 -8.57 -10.57
CA ALA A 111 9.75 -7.72 -11.03
C ALA A 111 10.59 -7.11 -9.89
N ILE A 112 10.07 -7.00 -8.67
CA ILE A 112 10.79 -6.42 -7.53
C ILE A 112 11.87 -7.34 -6.94
N ALA A 113 11.92 -8.61 -7.31
CA ALA A 113 12.77 -9.64 -6.70
C ALA A 113 14.26 -9.24 -6.62
N SER A 114 14.86 -8.74 -7.71
CA SER A 114 16.28 -8.35 -7.74
C SER A 114 16.59 -7.16 -6.81
N THR A 115 15.64 -6.26 -6.63
CA THR A 115 15.75 -5.14 -5.69
C THR A 115 15.75 -5.64 -4.25
N LEU A 116 14.90 -6.61 -3.92
CA LEU A 116 14.86 -7.24 -2.61
C LEU A 116 16.18 -7.98 -2.30
N GLU A 117 16.74 -8.72 -3.26
CA GLU A 117 18.04 -9.36 -3.12
C GLU A 117 19.17 -8.34 -2.86
N THR A 118 19.12 -7.20 -3.55
CA THR A 118 20.07 -6.10 -3.34
C THR A 118 19.96 -5.52 -1.92
N LEU A 119 18.73 -5.28 -1.43
CA LEU A 119 18.49 -4.79 -0.07
C LEU A 119 18.95 -5.80 0.98
N ALA A 120 18.65 -7.08 0.78
CA ALA A 120 19.07 -8.16 1.67
C ALA A 120 20.60 -8.24 1.77
N SER A 121 21.33 -8.14 0.64
CA SER A 121 22.80 -8.13 0.63
C SER A 121 23.41 -6.97 1.43
N LYS A 122 22.69 -5.84 1.50
CA LYS A 122 23.05 -4.64 2.28
C LYS A 122 22.51 -4.66 3.71
N LYS A 123 21.83 -5.73 4.11
CA LYS A 123 21.18 -5.88 5.42
C LYS A 123 20.15 -4.77 5.71
N ILE A 124 19.45 -4.32 4.68
CA ILE A 124 18.34 -3.35 4.79
C ILE A 124 17.04 -4.14 4.71
N PRO A 125 16.34 -4.37 5.83
CA PRO A 125 15.09 -5.11 5.85
C PRO A 125 13.97 -4.36 5.14
N VAL A 126 13.04 -5.12 4.57
CA VAL A 126 11.90 -4.60 3.84
C VAL A 126 10.60 -5.01 4.50
N VAL A 127 9.71 -4.04 4.71
CA VAL A 127 8.29 -4.25 5.00
C VAL A 127 7.50 -3.99 3.73
N SER A 128 6.86 -5.02 3.21
CA SER A 128 5.97 -4.90 2.06
C SER A 128 4.53 -4.68 2.54
N VAL A 129 3.84 -3.70 1.99
CA VAL A 129 2.47 -3.35 2.36
C VAL A 129 1.51 -3.78 1.27
N ASP A 130 0.37 -4.36 1.65
CA ASP A 130 -0.69 -4.82 0.75
C ASP A 130 -0.27 -5.93 -0.22
N THR A 131 0.86 -5.79 -0.89
CA THR A 131 1.34 -6.74 -1.89
C THR A 131 2.45 -7.63 -1.33
N ARG A 132 2.37 -8.93 -1.60
CA ARG A 132 3.41 -9.90 -1.25
C ARG A 132 4.28 -10.15 -2.47
N PRO A 133 5.58 -9.80 -2.44
CA PRO A 133 6.52 -10.17 -3.51
C PRO A 133 6.55 -11.67 -3.76
N ASP A 134 6.61 -12.07 -5.03
CA ASP A 134 6.65 -13.49 -5.41
C ASP A 134 7.97 -14.15 -5.01
N LYS A 135 9.07 -13.37 -4.99
CA LYS A 135 10.43 -13.78 -4.63
C LYS A 135 11.19 -12.65 -3.96
N GLY A 136 12.32 -13.00 -3.34
CA GLY A 136 13.16 -12.07 -2.58
C GLY A 136 12.69 -11.94 -1.14
N ASP A 137 13.64 -11.82 -0.21
CA ASP A 137 13.36 -11.82 1.22
C ASP A 137 12.66 -10.54 1.66
N VAL A 138 11.63 -10.69 2.48
CA VAL A 138 10.96 -9.60 3.19
C VAL A 138 10.99 -9.88 4.69
N TYR A 139 11.12 -8.82 5.47
CA TYR A 139 11.04 -8.93 6.93
C TYR A 139 9.59 -9.20 7.37
N MET A 140 8.65 -8.45 6.81
CA MET A 140 7.22 -8.60 7.06
C MET A 140 6.42 -8.13 5.83
N VAL A 141 5.37 -8.85 5.50
CA VAL A 141 4.29 -8.36 4.63
C VAL A 141 3.12 -7.98 5.52
N VAL A 142 2.62 -6.76 5.40
CA VAL A 142 1.43 -6.26 6.13
C VAL A 142 0.28 -6.20 5.13
N ARG A 143 -0.64 -7.15 5.20
CA ARG A 143 -1.77 -7.22 4.25
C ARG A 143 -2.96 -7.97 4.84
N ALA A 144 -4.12 -7.80 4.23
CA ALA A 144 -5.26 -8.64 4.49
C ALA A 144 -5.27 -9.89 3.57
N ASP A 145 -6.00 -10.93 3.94
CA ASP A 145 -6.12 -12.16 3.15
C ASP A 145 -6.91 -11.90 1.85
N ASN A 146 -6.19 -11.73 0.74
CA ASN A 146 -6.76 -11.45 -0.58
C ASN A 146 -7.53 -12.63 -1.19
N LYS A 147 -7.24 -13.87 -0.78
CA LYS A 147 -8.07 -15.03 -1.17
C LYS A 147 -9.42 -15.00 -0.49
N ALA A 148 -9.44 -14.58 0.77
CA ALA A 148 -10.71 -14.36 1.47
C ALA A 148 -11.56 -13.26 0.80
N TYR A 149 -10.96 -12.24 0.16
CA TYR A 149 -11.71 -11.24 -0.60
C TYR A 149 -12.49 -11.87 -1.75
N GLY A 150 -11.82 -12.62 -2.62
CA GLY A 150 -12.46 -13.31 -3.74
C GLY A 150 -13.55 -14.27 -3.27
N THR A 151 -13.29 -15.03 -2.19
CA THR A 151 -14.27 -15.95 -1.60
C THR A 151 -15.49 -15.20 -1.05
N LYS A 152 -15.30 -14.11 -0.30
CA LYS A 152 -16.41 -13.28 0.25
C LYS A 152 -17.25 -12.66 -0.87
N ALA A 153 -16.60 -12.17 -1.93
CA ALA A 153 -17.29 -11.60 -3.09
C ALA A 153 -18.15 -12.65 -3.81
N CYS A 154 -17.60 -13.84 -4.02
CA CYS A 154 -18.33 -14.97 -4.61
C CYS A 154 -19.53 -15.36 -3.76
N GLU A 155 -19.34 -15.58 -2.46
CA GLU A 155 -20.44 -16.00 -1.56
C GLU A 155 -21.54 -14.94 -1.47
N PHE A 156 -21.15 -13.66 -1.45
CA PHE A 156 -22.09 -12.56 -1.44
C PHE A 156 -22.94 -12.54 -2.72
N LEU A 157 -22.31 -12.48 -3.90
CA LEU A 157 -23.03 -12.43 -5.18
C LEU A 157 -23.81 -13.71 -5.43
N GLY A 158 -23.23 -14.87 -5.12
CA GLY A 158 -23.90 -16.14 -5.28
C GLY A 158 -25.21 -16.26 -4.49
N LYS A 159 -25.22 -15.76 -3.26
CA LYS A 159 -26.42 -15.68 -2.40
C LYS A 159 -27.42 -14.65 -2.91
N GLN A 160 -26.97 -13.45 -3.26
CA GLN A 160 -27.80 -12.36 -3.76
C GLN A 160 -28.53 -12.74 -5.07
N LEU A 161 -27.86 -13.47 -5.94
CA LEU A 161 -28.40 -13.88 -7.23
C LEU A 161 -29.16 -15.22 -7.18
N GLY A 162 -29.30 -15.83 -5.98
CA GLY A 162 -29.95 -17.13 -5.86
C GLY A 162 -29.25 -18.27 -6.63
N GLY A 163 -27.94 -18.16 -6.82
CA GLY A 163 -27.10 -19.15 -7.46
C GLY A 163 -27.18 -19.20 -8.99
N THR A 164 -27.83 -18.23 -9.65
CA THR A 164 -27.97 -18.19 -11.12
C THR A 164 -27.80 -16.77 -11.63
N GLY A 165 -27.28 -16.57 -12.86
CA GLY A 165 -27.16 -15.27 -13.46
C GLY A 165 -25.84 -15.03 -14.17
N LYS A 166 -25.53 -13.76 -14.41
CA LYS A 166 -24.33 -13.28 -15.12
C LYS A 166 -23.62 -12.24 -14.28
N VAL A 167 -22.33 -12.41 -14.07
CA VAL A 167 -21.49 -11.55 -13.24
C VAL A 167 -20.29 -11.06 -14.06
N ALA A 168 -20.03 -9.76 -14.04
CA ALA A 168 -18.79 -9.18 -14.51
C ALA A 168 -17.79 -9.11 -13.35
N GLU A 169 -16.59 -9.60 -13.53
CA GLU A 169 -15.48 -9.43 -12.61
C GLU A 169 -14.50 -8.40 -13.19
N LEU A 170 -14.44 -7.20 -12.59
CA LEU A 170 -13.43 -6.20 -12.90
C LEU A 170 -12.15 -6.55 -12.15
N GLN A 171 -11.29 -7.30 -12.83
CA GLN A 171 -10.06 -7.82 -12.24
C GLN A 171 -9.01 -6.74 -12.13
N GLY A 172 -8.17 -6.83 -11.10
CA GLY A 172 -6.94 -6.05 -11.01
C GLY A 172 -5.87 -6.52 -12.01
N ALA A 173 -4.64 -6.04 -11.81
CA ALA A 173 -3.50 -6.51 -12.58
C ALA A 173 -3.13 -7.94 -12.18
N LEU A 174 -2.90 -8.81 -13.16
CA LEU A 174 -2.59 -10.23 -12.93
C LEU A 174 -1.10 -10.50 -12.73
N ASP A 175 -0.23 -9.53 -12.94
CA ASP A 175 1.17 -9.51 -12.51
C ASP A 175 1.32 -9.14 -11.02
N SER A 176 0.25 -8.65 -10.39
CA SER A 176 0.14 -8.45 -8.96
C SER A 176 -0.46 -9.68 -8.27
N ILE A 177 0.15 -10.10 -7.15
CA ILE A 177 -0.38 -11.19 -6.31
C ILE A 177 -1.82 -10.91 -5.85
N ASN A 178 -2.19 -9.64 -5.61
CA ASN A 178 -3.53 -9.29 -5.18
C ASN A 178 -4.59 -9.57 -6.25
N GLY A 179 -4.32 -9.20 -7.50
CA GLY A 179 -5.20 -9.50 -8.62
C GLY A 179 -5.36 -11.00 -8.82
N ARG A 180 -4.25 -11.76 -8.74
CA ARG A 180 -4.28 -13.23 -8.83
C ARG A 180 -5.07 -13.88 -7.69
N ASP A 181 -4.72 -13.58 -6.44
CA ASP A 181 -5.38 -14.18 -5.27
C ASP A 181 -6.90 -13.93 -5.27
N ARG A 182 -7.34 -12.70 -5.60
CA ARG A 182 -8.76 -12.33 -5.67
C ARG A 182 -9.47 -13.06 -6.80
N SER A 183 -8.90 -13.10 -8.01
CA SER A 183 -9.49 -13.75 -9.19
C SER A 183 -9.57 -15.26 -9.02
N GLU A 184 -8.48 -15.91 -8.62
CA GLU A 184 -8.43 -17.36 -8.45
C GLU A 184 -9.43 -17.86 -7.39
N ALA A 185 -9.48 -17.14 -6.24
CA ALA A 185 -10.41 -17.51 -5.17
C ALA A 185 -11.88 -17.28 -5.56
N PHE A 186 -12.17 -16.18 -6.28
CA PHE A 186 -13.51 -15.91 -6.79
C PHE A 186 -13.94 -16.98 -7.80
N ALA A 187 -13.11 -17.28 -8.78
CA ALA A 187 -13.39 -18.29 -9.79
C ALA A 187 -13.55 -19.70 -9.20
N ALA A 188 -12.67 -20.09 -8.27
CA ALA A 188 -12.77 -21.39 -7.59
C ALA A 188 -14.08 -21.52 -6.80
N CYS A 189 -14.43 -20.50 -6.02
CA CYS A 189 -15.68 -20.47 -5.25
C CYS A 189 -16.92 -20.49 -6.17
N MET A 190 -16.93 -19.69 -7.25
CA MET A 190 -18.05 -19.69 -8.21
C MET A 190 -18.23 -21.06 -8.87
N LYS A 191 -17.14 -21.68 -9.29
CA LYS A 191 -17.16 -23.02 -9.88
C LYS A 191 -17.70 -24.08 -8.91
N GLU A 192 -17.31 -24.02 -7.64
CA GLU A 192 -17.68 -24.99 -6.62
C GLU A 192 -19.12 -24.79 -6.12
N LYS A 193 -19.44 -23.55 -5.71
CA LYS A 193 -20.68 -23.26 -4.98
C LYS A 193 -21.82 -22.76 -5.85
N PHE A 194 -21.51 -22.07 -6.96
CA PHE A 194 -22.51 -21.41 -7.83
C PHE A 194 -22.28 -21.67 -9.32
N PRO A 195 -22.21 -22.94 -9.77
CA PRO A 195 -21.82 -23.31 -11.14
C PRO A 195 -22.80 -22.86 -12.24
N LYS A 196 -23.98 -22.33 -11.86
CA LYS A 196 -24.96 -21.78 -12.82
C LYS A 196 -24.80 -20.27 -12.99
N ILE A 197 -23.90 -19.61 -12.27
CA ILE A 197 -23.52 -18.22 -12.51
C ILE A 197 -22.43 -18.19 -13.58
N LYS A 198 -22.70 -17.46 -14.67
CA LYS A 198 -21.69 -17.21 -15.71
C LYS A 198 -20.85 -15.99 -15.32
N VAL A 199 -19.56 -16.17 -15.13
CA VAL A 199 -18.60 -15.10 -14.85
C VAL A 199 -17.96 -14.63 -16.15
N PHE A 200 -17.82 -13.31 -16.30
CA PHE A 200 -17.07 -12.63 -17.36
C PHE A 200 -15.89 -11.91 -16.72
N GLU A 201 -14.70 -12.45 -16.94
CA GLU A 201 -13.45 -11.88 -16.44
C GLU A 201 -13.01 -10.70 -17.30
N LEU A 202 -12.79 -9.55 -16.68
CA LEU A 202 -12.40 -8.30 -17.34
C LEU A 202 -11.09 -7.78 -16.70
N PRO A 203 -9.91 -8.26 -17.15
CA PRO A 203 -8.63 -7.74 -16.68
C PRO A 203 -8.50 -6.25 -16.96
N THR A 204 -8.10 -5.44 -15.97
CA THR A 204 -8.12 -3.98 -16.07
C THR A 204 -6.78 -3.31 -15.78
N ASP A 205 -5.78 -4.08 -15.29
CA ASP A 205 -4.48 -3.58 -14.85
C ASP A 205 -4.59 -2.42 -13.84
N TRP A 206 -5.58 -2.50 -12.93
CA TRP A 206 -5.92 -1.45 -11.97
C TRP A 206 -6.22 -0.09 -12.62
N LYS A 207 -6.81 -0.06 -13.83
CA LYS A 207 -7.15 1.16 -14.56
C LYS A 207 -8.66 1.33 -14.68
N GLY A 208 -9.18 2.44 -14.15
CA GLY A 208 -10.63 2.71 -14.11
C GLY A 208 -11.26 2.96 -15.49
N ASP A 209 -10.54 3.59 -16.40
CA ASP A 209 -10.94 3.80 -17.79
C ASP A 209 -11.04 2.49 -18.57
N VAL A 210 -10.07 1.59 -18.37
CA VAL A 210 -10.09 0.23 -18.95
C VAL A 210 -11.26 -0.57 -18.41
N ALA A 211 -11.51 -0.51 -17.08
CA ALA A 211 -12.64 -1.17 -16.45
C ALA A 211 -13.97 -0.69 -17.05
N SER A 212 -14.15 0.63 -17.16
CA SER A 212 -15.36 1.24 -17.74
C SER A 212 -15.57 0.83 -19.20
N ALA A 213 -14.52 0.87 -20.04
CA ALA A 213 -14.59 0.51 -21.45
C ALA A 213 -14.97 -0.97 -21.65
N LYS A 214 -14.33 -1.88 -20.88
CA LYS A 214 -14.63 -3.32 -20.95
C LYS A 214 -16.03 -3.64 -20.43
N LEU A 215 -16.46 -3.01 -19.32
CA LEU A 215 -17.81 -3.18 -18.79
C LEU A 215 -18.86 -2.62 -19.76
N GLN A 216 -18.61 -1.48 -20.42
CA GLN A 216 -19.49 -0.94 -21.45
C GLN A 216 -19.69 -1.91 -22.61
N SER A 217 -18.62 -2.53 -23.08
CA SER A 217 -18.65 -3.53 -24.16
C SER A 217 -19.41 -4.79 -23.72
N LEU A 218 -19.21 -5.23 -22.49
CA LEU A 218 -19.93 -6.38 -21.95
C LEU A 218 -21.43 -6.12 -21.81
N LEU A 219 -21.83 -4.94 -21.31
CA LEU A 219 -23.24 -4.56 -21.16
C LEU A 219 -23.99 -4.47 -22.49
N ALA A 220 -23.29 -4.10 -23.59
CA ALA A 220 -23.87 -4.10 -24.92
C ALA A 220 -24.19 -5.52 -25.42
N GLN A 221 -23.36 -6.52 -25.05
CA GLN A 221 -23.54 -7.92 -25.45
C GLN A 221 -24.45 -8.70 -24.47
N HIS A 222 -24.47 -8.27 -23.21
CA HIS A 222 -25.19 -8.90 -22.11
C HIS A 222 -25.99 -7.87 -21.30
N PRO A 223 -27.09 -7.33 -21.87
CA PRO A 223 -27.95 -6.37 -21.19
C PRO A 223 -28.66 -6.94 -19.95
N ASP A 224 -28.62 -8.26 -19.81
CA ASP A 224 -29.16 -9.04 -18.70
C ASP A 224 -28.11 -9.36 -17.61
N LEU A 225 -27.03 -8.57 -17.52
CA LEU A 225 -26.03 -8.68 -16.45
C LEU A 225 -26.70 -8.47 -15.07
N ASN A 226 -26.41 -9.35 -14.13
CA ASN A 226 -27.06 -9.36 -12.81
C ASN A 226 -26.14 -8.93 -11.66
N GLY A 227 -24.83 -9.08 -11.82
CA GLY A 227 -23.87 -8.75 -10.78
C GLY A 227 -22.56 -8.19 -11.30
N ILE A 228 -21.87 -7.44 -10.46
CA ILE A 228 -20.53 -6.91 -10.72
C ILE A 228 -19.68 -7.12 -9.46
N TYR A 229 -18.51 -7.72 -9.63
CA TYR A 229 -17.44 -7.74 -8.64
C TYR A 229 -16.34 -6.77 -9.08
N MET A 230 -16.05 -5.76 -8.27
CA MET A 230 -14.97 -4.80 -8.45
C MET A 230 -13.84 -5.15 -7.50
N GLN A 231 -12.67 -5.55 -8.01
CA GLN A 231 -11.53 -5.93 -7.16
C GLN A 231 -10.84 -4.74 -6.46
N ALA A 232 -11.17 -3.50 -6.81
CA ALA A 232 -10.62 -2.28 -6.20
C ALA A 232 -11.61 -1.12 -6.31
N GLY A 233 -12.27 -0.77 -5.22
CA GLY A 233 -13.21 0.34 -5.16
C GLY A 233 -12.56 1.70 -5.36
N GLY A 234 -11.36 1.87 -4.80
CA GLY A 234 -10.59 3.10 -4.94
C GLY A 234 -10.24 3.50 -6.37
N VAL A 235 -10.44 2.59 -7.33
CA VAL A 235 -10.16 2.82 -8.76
C VAL A 235 -11.42 2.63 -9.61
N PHE A 236 -12.25 1.63 -9.30
CA PHE A 236 -13.34 1.20 -10.19
C PHE A 236 -14.71 1.76 -9.83
N LEU A 237 -14.93 2.20 -8.59
CA LEU A 237 -16.25 2.62 -8.12
C LEU A 237 -16.85 3.74 -8.98
N GLN A 238 -16.14 4.86 -9.08
CA GLN A 238 -16.67 6.05 -9.77
C GLN A 238 -16.93 5.80 -11.26
N PRO A 239 -15.99 5.24 -12.06
CA PRO A 239 -16.24 4.99 -13.47
C PRO A 239 -17.35 3.94 -13.71
N THR A 240 -17.47 2.92 -12.83
CA THR A 240 -18.55 1.92 -12.93
C THR A 240 -19.92 2.55 -12.66
N LEU A 241 -20.06 3.30 -11.56
CA LEU A 241 -21.33 3.94 -11.22
C LEU A 241 -21.75 4.97 -12.28
N ALA A 242 -20.80 5.79 -12.77
CA ALA A 242 -21.07 6.76 -13.83
C ALA A 242 -21.55 6.08 -15.12
N LEU A 243 -20.92 4.97 -15.53
CA LEU A 243 -21.35 4.20 -16.70
C LEU A 243 -22.76 3.63 -16.52
N LEU A 244 -23.05 3.01 -15.35
CA LEU A 244 -24.38 2.44 -15.09
C LEU A 244 -25.46 3.52 -15.03
N GLU A 245 -25.15 4.69 -14.46
CA GLU A 245 -26.07 5.86 -14.43
C GLU A 245 -26.36 6.36 -15.84
N GLN A 246 -25.32 6.58 -16.66
CA GLN A 246 -25.46 6.99 -18.06
C GLN A 246 -26.34 6.04 -18.87
N LYS A 247 -26.26 4.73 -18.59
CA LYS A 247 -27.06 3.69 -19.26
C LYS A 247 -28.45 3.49 -18.64
N GLY A 248 -28.80 4.20 -17.56
CA GLY A 248 -30.07 3.99 -16.84
C GLY A 248 -30.16 2.64 -16.11
N LEU A 249 -29.02 1.99 -15.88
CA LEU A 249 -28.90 0.68 -15.22
C LEU A 249 -28.63 0.77 -13.72
N LEU A 250 -28.25 1.95 -13.20
CA LEU A 250 -28.03 2.16 -11.77
C LEU A 250 -29.36 2.25 -11.03
N LYS A 251 -29.92 1.10 -10.67
CA LYS A 251 -31.13 1.01 -9.86
C LYS A 251 -30.75 0.82 -8.39
N PRO A 252 -31.47 1.42 -7.43
CA PRO A 252 -31.25 1.18 -6.02
C PRO A 252 -31.40 -0.28 -5.62
N ALA A 253 -30.64 -0.72 -4.63
CA ALA A 253 -30.73 -2.05 -4.05
C ALA A 253 -32.17 -2.41 -3.66
N GLY A 254 -32.60 -3.62 -4.00
CA GLY A 254 -33.96 -4.12 -3.78
C GLY A 254 -34.97 -3.72 -4.86
N GLN A 255 -34.63 -2.87 -5.84
CA GLN A 255 -35.50 -2.55 -6.97
C GLN A 255 -35.36 -3.56 -8.10
N LYS A 256 -36.43 -3.79 -8.85
CA LYS A 256 -36.41 -4.66 -10.04
C LYS A 256 -35.40 -4.14 -11.06
N GLY A 257 -34.50 -5.01 -11.49
CA GLY A 257 -33.43 -4.67 -12.46
C GLY A 257 -32.21 -4.01 -11.81
N HIS A 258 -32.08 -4.06 -10.47
CA HIS A 258 -30.85 -3.74 -9.78
C HIS A 258 -29.75 -4.75 -10.15
N ILE A 259 -28.56 -4.25 -10.45
CA ILE A 259 -27.35 -5.06 -10.63
C ILE A 259 -26.66 -5.12 -9.28
N SER A 260 -26.52 -6.33 -8.70
CA SER A 260 -25.85 -6.50 -7.41
C SER A 260 -24.37 -6.22 -7.54
N ILE A 261 -23.84 -5.30 -6.74
CA ILE A 261 -22.45 -4.85 -6.83
C ILE A 261 -21.74 -5.07 -5.51
N ILE A 262 -20.66 -5.83 -5.54
CA ILE A 262 -19.69 -5.91 -4.45
C ILE A 262 -18.34 -5.38 -4.89
N SER A 263 -17.66 -4.68 -3.98
CA SER A 263 -16.34 -4.10 -4.21
C SER A 263 -15.33 -4.57 -3.15
N ASN A 264 -14.09 -4.13 -3.29
CA ASN A 264 -13.06 -4.20 -2.27
C ASN A 264 -12.56 -2.77 -2.00
N ASP A 265 -11.96 -2.57 -0.88
CA ASP A 265 -11.20 -1.46 -0.30
C ASP A 265 -11.87 -0.90 0.96
N GLY A 266 -13.16 -0.62 0.96
CA GLY A 266 -13.85 -0.03 2.13
C GLY A 266 -13.62 1.48 2.26
N ILE A 267 -13.41 2.18 1.14
CA ILE A 267 -13.25 3.64 1.11
C ILE A 267 -14.54 4.36 1.52
N PRO A 268 -14.45 5.62 2.03
CA PRO A 268 -15.65 6.40 2.40
C PRO A 268 -16.69 6.48 1.29
N GLN A 269 -16.27 6.57 0.03
CA GLN A 269 -17.16 6.65 -1.13
C GLN A 269 -17.95 5.35 -1.35
N GLU A 270 -17.36 4.18 -1.06
CA GLU A 270 -18.10 2.90 -1.09
C GLU A 270 -19.13 2.83 0.03
N PHE A 271 -18.78 3.27 1.23
CA PHE A 271 -19.73 3.32 2.34
C PHE A 271 -20.91 4.24 2.05
N ASP A 272 -20.66 5.41 1.46
CA ASP A 272 -21.72 6.31 0.99
C ASP A 272 -22.58 5.66 -0.10
N ALA A 273 -21.96 4.95 -1.04
CA ALA A 273 -22.69 4.22 -2.08
C ALA A 273 -23.54 3.08 -1.52
N ILE A 274 -23.07 2.36 -0.47
CA ILE A 274 -23.86 1.34 0.25
C ILE A 274 -25.04 1.99 0.97
N ARG A 275 -24.84 3.10 1.68
CA ARG A 275 -25.91 3.84 2.37
C ARG A 275 -27.02 4.24 1.41
N LYS A 276 -26.63 4.69 0.21
CA LYS A 276 -27.54 5.12 -0.86
C LYS A 276 -28.11 3.95 -1.68
N GLY A 277 -27.70 2.72 -1.40
CA GLY A 277 -28.11 1.54 -2.17
C GLY A 277 -27.64 1.52 -3.61
N ARG A 278 -26.53 2.22 -3.93
CA ARG A 278 -25.90 2.23 -5.26
C ARG A 278 -25.01 1.03 -5.49
N ILE A 279 -24.39 0.49 -4.41
CA ILE A 279 -23.74 -0.81 -4.35
C ILE A 279 -24.23 -1.56 -3.12
N ASP A 280 -24.02 -2.87 -3.04
CA ASP A 280 -24.58 -3.72 -1.99
C ASP A 280 -23.57 -4.01 -0.89
N ALA A 281 -22.30 -4.13 -1.23
CA ALA A 281 -21.26 -4.49 -0.27
C ALA A 281 -19.85 -4.04 -0.71
N THR A 282 -18.94 -4.05 0.25
CA THR A 282 -17.48 -4.01 0.01
C THR A 282 -16.77 -4.89 1.02
N VAL A 283 -15.63 -5.48 0.66
CA VAL A 283 -14.70 -6.09 1.62
C VAL A 283 -13.68 -5.02 1.99
N SER A 284 -13.72 -4.58 3.25
CA SER A 284 -12.91 -3.44 3.70
C SER A 284 -11.45 -3.85 3.94
N GLN A 285 -10.51 -3.27 3.20
CA GLN A 285 -9.08 -3.34 3.48
C GLN A 285 -8.74 -2.32 4.58
N PRO A 286 -7.97 -2.66 5.61
CA PRO A 286 -7.72 -1.75 6.73
C PRO A 286 -6.55 -0.79 6.40
N ALA A 287 -6.81 0.30 5.68
CA ALA A 287 -5.79 1.27 5.26
C ALA A 287 -5.06 1.93 6.44
N ASP A 288 -5.77 2.17 7.53
CA ASP A 288 -5.24 2.67 8.80
C ASP A 288 -4.27 1.68 9.46
N LEU A 289 -4.67 0.40 9.56
CA LEU A 289 -3.80 -0.64 10.12
C LEU A 289 -2.61 -0.94 9.20
N TYR A 290 -2.77 -0.81 7.88
CA TYR A 290 -1.66 -0.92 6.95
C TYR A 290 -0.59 0.13 7.24
N ALA A 291 -0.97 1.39 7.44
CA ALA A 291 -0.04 2.46 7.78
C ALA A 291 0.63 2.21 9.14
N LYS A 292 -0.16 1.94 10.16
CA LYS A 292 0.30 1.71 11.52
C LYS A 292 1.30 0.56 11.62
N TYR A 293 0.93 -0.62 11.09
CA TYR A 293 1.78 -1.80 11.23
C TYR A 293 2.94 -1.83 10.23
N ALA A 294 2.85 -1.14 9.09
CA ALA A 294 4.02 -0.91 8.24
C ALA A 294 5.12 -0.17 8.99
N LEU A 295 4.78 0.91 9.69
CA LEU A 295 5.73 1.70 10.48
C LEU A 295 6.25 0.92 11.69
N PHE A 296 5.35 0.24 12.41
CA PHE A 296 5.71 -0.61 13.55
C PHE A 296 6.75 -1.68 13.16
N TYR A 297 6.50 -2.43 12.09
CA TYR A 297 7.43 -3.47 11.66
C TYR A 297 8.71 -2.90 11.04
N ALA A 298 8.66 -1.75 10.36
CA ALA A 298 9.85 -1.11 9.83
C ALA A 298 10.79 -0.63 10.95
N GLN A 299 10.24 -0.04 12.02
CA GLN A 299 11.00 0.32 13.20
C GLN A 299 11.57 -0.92 13.89
N ALA A 300 10.75 -1.94 14.11
CA ALA A 300 11.18 -3.20 14.72
C ALA A 300 12.32 -3.87 13.91
N ALA A 301 12.23 -3.85 12.58
CA ALA A 301 13.24 -4.36 11.69
C ALA A 301 14.56 -3.60 11.80
N ALA A 302 14.49 -2.26 11.84
CA ALA A 302 15.66 -1.40 12.01
C ALA A 302 16.32 -1.58 13.38
N ASP A 303 15.54 -1.93 14.42
CA ASP A 303 16.01 -2.25 15.77
C ASP A 303 16.50 -3.71 15.90
N GLY A 304 16.45 -4.51 14.83
CA GLY A 304 16.88 -5.92 14.84
C GLY A 304 15.96 -6.87 15.60
N LYS A 305 14.70 -6.50 15.88
CA LYS A 305 13.70 -7.36 16.51
C LYS A 305 13.28 -8.48 15.56
N THR A 306 12.70 -9.55 16.08
CA THR A 306 12.19 -10.69 15.30
C THR A 306 10.80 -11.07 15.75
N PHE A 307 10.00 -11.62 14.82
CA PHE A 307 8.65 -12.10 15.07
C PHE A 307 8.52 -13.59 14.79
N LYS A 308 7.47 -14.20 15.33
CA LYS A 308 7.11 -15.61 15.12
C LYS A 308 5.70 -15.70 14.60
N ALA A 309 5.40 -16.76 13.86
CA ALA A 309 4.03 -17.07 13.46
C ALA A 309 3.13 -17.31 14.68
N GLY A 310 1.89 -16.83 14.60
CA GLY A 310 0.89 -16.92 15.67
C GLY A 310 -0.04 -15.69 15.70
N PRO A 311 -1.03 -15.73 16.61
CA PRO A 311 -1.93 -14.58 16.80
C PRO A 311 -1.16 -13.37 17.35
N THR A 312 -1.62 -12.18 16.98
CA THR A 312 -1.09 -10.90 17.48
C THR A 312 -2.00 -10.33 18.57
N ASP A 313 -1.62 -9.18 19.12
CA ASP A 313 -2.42 -8.41 20.07
C ASP A 313 -3.40 -7.40 19.40
N HIS A 314 -3.51 -7.45 18.06
CA HIS A 314 -4.32 -6.54 17.26
C HIS A 314 -5.23 -7.27 16.27
N ASP A 315 -5.78 -8.41 16.69
CA ASP A 315 -6.77 -9.20 15.96
C ASP A 315 -6.30 -9.70 14.59
N SER A 316 -4.98 -9.85 14.40
CA SER A 316 -4.39 -10.41 13.20
C SER A 316 -3.66 -11.72 13.49
N THR A 317 -3.10 -12.33 12.45
CA THR A 317 -2.29 -13.54 12.58
C THR A 317 -1.04 -13.41 11.72
N ILE A 318 0.13 -13.53 12.34
CA ILE A 318 1.38 -13.66 11.60
C ILE A 318 1.49 -15.09 11.10
N ILE A 319 1.63 -15.24 9.79
CA ILE A 319 1.92 -16.53 9.14
C ILE A 319 3.32 -16.54 8.55
N LYS A 320 3.91 -17.74 8.43
CA LYS A 320 5.16 -17.92 7.70
C LYS A 320 4.85 -18.07 6.21
N ILE A 321 5.54 -17.30 5.40
CA ILE A 321 5.51 -17.38 3.94
C ILE A 321 6.88 -17.85 3.40
N PRO A 322 7.00 -18.28 2.13
CA PRO A 322 8.27 -18.78 1.59
C PRO A 322 9.45 -17.82 1.73
N ASN A 323 9.21 -16.52 1.68
CA ASN A 323 10.22 -15.46 1.66
C ASN A 323 10.14 -14.49 2.87
N GLY A 324 9.55 -14.93 4.00
CA GLY A 324 9.49 -14.13 5.22
C GLY A 324 8.28 -14.43 6.09
N PHE A 325 7.66 -13.39 6.60
CA PHE A 325 6.43 -13.45 7.39
C PHE A 325 5.36 -12.52 6.79
N GLU A 326 4.10 -12.85 7.02
CA GLU A 326 2.95 -12.02 6.63
C GLU A 326 2.04 -11.84 7.85
N ASP A 327 1.76 -10.59 8.20
CA ASP A 327 0.74 -10.22 9.17
C ASP A 327 -0.59 -10.04 8.43
N GLN A 328 -1.48 -11.03 8.62
CA GLN A 328 -2.79 -11.08 7.97
C GLN A 328 -3.83 -10.31 8.79
N LEU A 329 -4.05 -9.06 8.42
CA LEU A 329 -4.99 -8.16 9.05
C LEU A 329 -6.45 -8.53 8.70
N PRO A 330 -7.42 -8.22 9.58
CA PRO A 330 -8.83 -8.48 9.33
C PRO A 330 -9.35 -7.64 8.16
N ALA A 331 -10.26 -8.23 7.38
CA ALA A 331 -10.93 -7.56 6.28
C ALA A 331 -12.44 -7.90 6.31
N PRO A 332 -13.26 -7.14 7.05
CA PRO A 332 -14.68 -7.41 7.21
C PRO A 332 -15.45 -7.17 5.91
N LEU A 333 -16.49 -7.98 5.69
CA LEU A 333 -17.52 -7.69 4.71
C LEU A 333 -18.43 -6.58 5.28
N VAL A 334 -18.52 -5.48 4.55
CA VAL A 334 -19.36 -4.33 4.87
C VAL A 334 -20.56 -4.30 3.95
N THR A 335 -21.73 -4.22 4.54
CA THR A 335 -23.04 -4.14 3.88
C THR A 335 -23.87 -3.05 4.55
N LYS A 336 -25.08 -2.84 4.10
CA LYS A 336 -26.01 -1.89 4.75
C LYS A 336 -26.25 -2.18 6.24
N ALA A 337 -26.05 -3.42 6.67
CA ALA A 337 -26.28 -3.82 8.06
C ALA A 337 -25.21 -3.29 9.04
N ASN A 338 -23.99 -3.06 8.57
CA ASN A 338 -22.86 -2.66 9.42
C ASN A 338 -22.04 -1.48 8.88
N VAL A 339 -22.47 -0.82 7.81
CA VAL A 339 -21.74 0.32 7.21
C VAL A 339 -21.63 1.53 8.17
N GLU A 340 -22.44 1.60 9.21
CA GLU A 340 -22.39 2.67 10.23
C GLU A 340 -21.41 2.37 11.38
N ASP A 341 -20.75 1.22 11.36
CA ASP A 341 -19.78 0.85 12.38
C ASP A 341 -18.58 1.82 12.35
N LYS A 342 -18.39 2.54 13.46
CA LYS A 342 -17.34 3.56 13.63
C LYS A 342 -15.93 2.98 13.73
N THR A 343 -15.79 1.67 13.88
CA THR A 343 -14.49 1.00 13.89
C THR A 343 -13.95 0.75 12.47
N LEU A 344 -14.80 0.88 11.45
CA LEU A 344 -14.39 0.78 10.06
C LEU A 344 -13.63 2.04 9.63
N TRP A 345 -12.44 1.87 9.11
CA TRP A 345 -11.54 2.97 8.75
C TRP A 345 -12.17 3.98 7.76
N GLY A 346 -13.00 3.51 6.83
CA GLY A 346 -13.70 4.38 5.88
C GLY A 346 -14.70 5.35 6.53
N ASN A 347 -15.06 5.13 7.81
CA ASN A 347 -15.86 6.06 8.61
C ASN A 347 -15.00 7.02 9.45
N THR A 348 -13.68 6.86 9.48
CA THR A 348 -12.75 7.65 10.32
C THR A 348 -11.75 8.48 9.52
N VAL A 349 -11.75 8.37 8.20
CA VAL A 349 -10.88 9.18 7.32
C VAL A 349 -11.15 10.67 7.52
N GLY A 350 -10.08 11.44 7.76
CA GLY A 350 -10.17 12.89 7.94
C GLY A 350 -10.57 13.35 9.35
N GLN A 351 -10.65 12.43 10.34
CA GLN A 351 -10.90 12.76 11.76
C GLN A 351 -9.62 12.95 12.57
#